data_25a02aeb2b7dcc8c8cfdfda406b040b8
#
_entry.id   25a02aeb2b7dcc8c8cfdfda406b040b8
#
_cell.length_a   1.000
_cell.length_b   1.000
_cell.length_c   1.000
_cell.angle_alpha   90.00
_cell.angle_beta   90.00
_cell.angle_gamma   90.00
#
_symmetry.space_group_name_H-M   'P 1'
#
loop_
_entity.id
_entity.type
_entity.pdbx_description
1 polymer ?
#
loop_
_entity_poly.entity_id
_entity_poly.type
_entity_poly.pdbx_seq_one_letter_code
_entity_poly.pdbx_strand_id
1 'polypeptide(L)'
;MLNDFIDGALATPEAKSTVSPAMRVLEVFRSNGWPVVYVNDAHYPTDIEMPLWGPHAMKGTRGAEVYSGLAPRQGEYVIEKHTYSGFYGTALDHVLRSLGVDTVVLVGLDADICVRHTAADAFFRGYKVVVVRDAVVARIDKDWETYYKKVYGAAVLDSDEVESYLKASQSSTAR
;
A
#
# COMPACT_ATOMS: atom_id res chain seq x y z
N MET A 1 2.43 -5.37 -3.45
CA MET A 1 2.14 -6.81 -3.25
C MET A 1 3.06 -7.60 -4.16
N LEU A 2 4.11 -8.14 -3.57
CA LEU A 2 5.20 -8.80 -4.26
C LEU A 2 5.05 -10.32 -4.20
N ASN A 3 5.77 -11.04 -5.05
CA ASN A 3 5.69 -12.50 -5.11
C ASN A 3 6.03 -13.14 -3.76
N ASP A 4 7.06 -12.65 -3.03
CA ASP A 4 7.44 -13.23 -1.75
C ASP A 4 6.36 -13.12 -0.66
N PHE A 5 5.45 -12.15 -0.76
CA PHE A 5 4.33 -12.01 0.18
C PHE A 5 3.07 -12.79 -0.24
N ILE A 6 2.95 -13.16 -1.53
CA ILE A 6 1.74 -13.82 -2.07
C ILE A 6 1.93 -15.32 -2.25
N ASP A 7 3.08 -15.74 -2.81
CA ASP A 7 3.37 -17.15 -3.10
C ASP A 7 4.83 -17.58 -2.80
N GLY A 8 5.61 -16.73 -2.10
CA GLY A 8 7.01 -16.95 -1.78
C GLY A 8 7.32 -16.99 -0.28
N ALA A 9 8.46 -16.40 0.12
CA ALA A 9 9.08 -16.56 1.44
C ALA A 9 8.20 -16.18 2.63
N LEU A 10 7.35 -15.16 2.51
CA LEU A 10 6.47 -14.65 3.57
C LEU A 10 4.97 -14.86 3.26
N ALA A 11 4.65 -15.72 2.31
CA ALA A 11 3.28 -15.96 1.88
C ALA A 11 2.41 -16.57 2.98
N THR A 12 1.15 -16.16 3.04
CA THR A 12 0.09 -16.78 3.86
C THR A 12 -1.20 -16.91 3.04
N PRO A 13 -2.10 -17.83 3.42
CA PRO A 13 -3.41 -17.93 2.75
C PRO A 13 -4.19 -16.62 2.79
N GLU A 14 -4.13 -15.89 3.90
CA GLU A 14 -4.77 -14.59 4.10
C GLU A 14 -4.17 -13.53 3.18
N ALA A 15 -2.83 -13.51 3.02
CA ALA A 15 -2.15 -12.61 2.08
C ALA A 15 -2.64 -12.83 0.64
N LYS A 16 -2.80 -14.07 0.23
CA LYS A 16 -3.29 -14.41 -1.11
C LYS A 16 -4.74 -13.96 -1.34
N SER A 17 -5.59 -13.97 -0.32
CA SER A 17 -6.98 -13.55 -0.43
C SER A 17 -7.14 -12.05 -0.72
N THR A 18 -6.13 -11.22 -0.41
CA THR A 18 -6.14 -9.76 -0.66
C THR A 18 -5.93 -9.39 -2.13
N VAL A 19 -5.49 -10.32 -2.97
CA VAL A 19 -5.16 -10.04 -4.38
C VAL A 19 -6.39 -9.59 -5.18
N SER A 20 -7.50 -10.32 -5.07
CA SER A 20 -8.72 -9.98 -5.82
C SER A 20 -9.30 -8.62 -5.42
N PRO A 21 -9.44 -8.27 -4.12
CA PRO A 21 -9.80 -6.92 -3.72
C PRO A 21 -8.83 -5.84 -4.22
N ALA A 22 -7.51 -6.07 -4.13
CA ALA A 22 -6.53 -5.12 -4.64
C ALA A 22 -6.66 -4.89 -6.16
N MET A 23 -6.95 -5.94 -6.93
CA MET A 23 -7.26 -5.81 -8.36
C MET A 23 -8.48 -4.92 -8.61
N ARG A 24 -9.55 -5.06 -7.82
CA ARG A 24 -10.74 -4.19 -7.94
C ARG A 24 -10.38 -2.72 -7.71
N VAL A 25 -9.60 -2.43 -6.67
CA VAL A 25 -9.13 -1.05 -6.39
C VAL A 25 -8.29 -0.52 -7.55
N LEU A 26 -7.36 -1.31 -8.08
CA LEU A 26 -6.55 -0.91 -9.25
C LEU A 26 -7.42 -0.56 -10.46
N GLU A 27 -8.43 -1.38 -10.78
CA GLU A 27 -9.32 -1.10 -11.91
C GLU A 27 -10.17 0.15 -11.67
N VAL A 28 -10.62 0.41 -10.44
CA VAL A 28 -11.31 1.65 -10.07
C VAL A 28 -10.40 2.86 -10.31
N PHE A 29 -9.15 2.82 -9.86
CA PHE A 29 -8.19 3.92 -10.05
C PHE A 29 -7.89 4.16 -11.53
N ARG A 30 -7.62 3.09 -12.27
CA ARG A 30 -7.31 3.13 -13.70
C ARG A 30 -8.47 3.66 -14.54
N SER A 31 -9.69 3.23 -14.27
CA SER A 31 -10.89 3.68 -14.99
C SER A 31 -11.26 5.13 -14.72
N ASN A 32 -10.91 5.66 -13.54
CA ASN A 32 -11.13 7.07 -13.20
C ASN A 32 -9.93 7.97 -13.52
N GLY A 33 -8.83 7.43 -14.07
CA GLY A 33 -7.61 8.19 -14.36
C GLY A 33 -6.89 8.69 -13.10
N TRP A 34 -7.14 8.06 -11.94
CA TRP A 34 -6.45 8.39 -10.70
C TRP A 34 -5.06 7.76 -10.67
N PRO A 35 -4.05 8.46 -10.11
CA PRO A 35 -2.68 7.97 -10.13
C PRO A 35 -2.51 6.70 -9.30
N VAL A 36 -1.71 5.77 -9.83
CA VAL A 36 -1.31 4.53 -9.15
C VAL A 36 0.19 4.58 -8.90
N VAL A 37 0.58 4.32 -7.64
CA VAL A 37 1.98 4.30 -7.22
C VAL A 37 2.27 2.98 -6.50
N TYR A 38 3.19 2.21 -7.04
CA TYR A 38 3.72 1.01 -6.40
C TYR A 38 4.91 1.40 -5.54
N VAL A 39 4.91 0.95 -4.29
CA VAL A 39 6.01 1.16 -3.36
C VAL A 39 6.45 -0.20 -2.85
N ASN A 40 7.52 -0.71 -3.45
CA ASN A 40 7.91 -2.11 -3.39
C ASN A 40 9.19 -2.30 -2.58
N ASP A 41 9.23 -3.33 -1.74
CA ASP A 41 10.49 -3.78 -1.13
C ASP A 41 11.47 -4.23 -2.21
N ALA A 42 12.72 -3.81 -2.06
CA ALA A 42 13.86 -4.21 -2.90
C ALA A 42 15.09 -4.33 -2.00
N HIS A 43 15.07 -5.31 -1.09
CA HIS A 43 16.02 -5.41 0.01
C HIS A 43 17.44 -5.76 -0.42
N TYR A 44 18.39 -5.19 0.30
CA TYR A 44 19.79 -5.63 0.32
C TYR A 44 20.03 -6.58 1.52
N PRO A 45 21.04 -7.45 1.47
CA PRO A 45 21.37 -8.33 2.60
C PRO A 45 21.72 -7.60 3.90
N THR A 46 22.04 -6.31 3.81
CA THR A 46 22.41 -5.45 4.93
C THR A 46 21.22 -4.68 5.52
N ASP A 47 20.04 -4.81 4.96
CA ASP A 47 18.87 -4.08 5.44
C ASP A 47 18.48 -4.54 6.84
N ILE A 48 18.03 -3.57 7.66
CA ILE A 48 17.77 -3.76 9.10
C ILE A 48 16.70 -4.82 9.39
N GLU A 49 15.85 -5.12 8.42
CA GLU A 49 14.76 -6.10 8.56
C GLU A 49 15.21 -7.55 8.37
N MET A 50 16.36 -7.78 7.73
CA MET A 50 16.83 -9.13 7.41
C MET A 50 16.99 -10.04 8.63
N PRO A 51 17.51 -9.59 9.79
CA PRO A 51 17.58 -10.41 10.99
C PRO A 51 16.21 -10.77 11.59
N LEU A 52 15.16 -10.00 11.28
CA LEU A 52 13.83 -10.17 11.86
C LEU A 52 12.95 -11.10 11.02
N TRP A 53 13.01 -11.00 9.70
CA TRP A 53 12.12 -11.69 8.77
C TRP A 53 12.80 -12.72 7.88
N GLY A 54 14.13 -12.77 7.90
CA GLY A 54 14.92 -13.53 6.92
C GLY A 54 14.93 -12.88 5.53
N PRO A 55 15.69 -13.45 4.59
CA PRO A 55 15.74 -12.92 3.23
C PRO A 55 14.39 -13.02 2.52
N HIS A 56 13.88 -11.88 2.09
CA HIS A 56 12.63 -11.75 1.33
C HIS A 56 12.68 -10.50 0.45
N ALA A 57 11.93 -10.47 -0.62
CA ALA A 57 11.85 -9.36 -1.57
C ALA A 57 13.23 -8.77 -1.92
N MET A 58 14.23 -9.66 -2.07
CA MET A 58 15.61 -9.27 -2.34
C MET A 58 15.72 -8.63 -3.73
N LYS A 59 16.38 -7.48 -3.81
CA LYS A 59 16.53 -6.70 -5.05
C LYS A 59 17.04 -7.56 -6.21
N GLY A 60 16.34 -7.49 -7.34
CA GLY A 60 16.69 -8.23 -8.55
C GLY A 60 16.26 -9.71 -8.57
N THR A 61 15.50 -10.15 -7.56
CA THR A 61 14.92 -11.50 -7.54
C THR A 61 13.45 -11.50 -7.91
N ARG A 62 12.92 -12.66 -8.33
CA ARG A 62 11.49 -12.86 -8.55
C ARG A 62 10.66 -12.49 -7.33
N GLY A 63 11.19 -12.69 -6.12
CA GLY A 63 10.51 -12.37 -4.86
C GLY A 63 10.15 -10.90 -4.73
N ALA A 64 11.00 -10.00 -5.24
CA ALA A 64 10.81 -8.55 -5.23
C ALA A 64 9.96 -8.03 -6.41
N GLU A 65 9.58 -8.88 -7.37
CA GLU A 65 8.70 -8.48 -8.46
C GLU A 65 7.25 -8.40 -7.98
N VAL A 66 6.49 -7.47 -8.57
CA VAL A 66 5.05 -7.36 -8.31
C VAL A 66 4.36 -8.65 -8.76
N TYR A 67 3.47 -9.18 -7.92
CA TYR A 67 2.66 -10.34 -8.27
C TYR A 67 1.92 -10.11 -9.60
N SER A 68 2.00 -11.06 -10.51
CA SER A 68 1.62 -10.88 -11.93
C SER A 68 0.20 -10.35 -12.14
N GLY A 69 -0.76 -10.77 -11.29
CA GLY A 69 -2.14 -10.28 -11.33
C GLY A 69 -2.29 -8.79 -10.99
N LEU A 70 -1.26 -8.16 -10.40
CA LEU A 70 -1.26 -6.76 -9.96
C LEU A 70 -0.20 -5.93 -10.69
N ALA A 71 0.36 -6.43 -11.78
CA ALA A 71 1.48 -5.81 -12.48
C ALA A 71 1.19 -4.34 -12.86
N PRO A 72 2.19 -3.45 -12.71
CA PRO A 72 2.05 -2.04 -13.09
C PRO A 72 1.84 -1.91 -14.60
N ARG A 73 1.05 -0.91 -15.00
CA ARG A 73 0.85 -0.51 -16.39
C ARG A 73 1.77 0.64 -16.78
N GLN A 74 1.95 0.85 -18.06
CA GLN A 74 2.73 1.99 -18.56
C GLN A 74 2.15 3.31 -18.03
N GLY A 75 3.00 4.17 -17.49
CA GLY A 75 2.62 5.45 -16.88
C GLY A 75 2.33 5.39 -15.40
N GLU A 76 2.27 4.21 -14.79
CA GLU A 76 2.19 4.06 -13.33
C GLU A 76 3.58 4.15 -12.70
N TYR A 77 3.64 4.68 -11.48
CA TYR A 77 4.91 4.90 -10.78
C TYR A 77 5.32 3.65 -10.01
N VAL A 78 6.61 3.31 -10.06
CA VAL A 78 7.20 2.21 -9.27
C VAL A 78 8.37 2.75 -8.49
N ILE A 79 8.29 2.66 -7.17
CA ILE A 79 9.28 3.16 -6.21
C ILE A 79 9.80 1.99 -5.40
N GLU A 80 11.12 1.84 -5.31
CA GLU A 80 11.77 0.88 -4.43
C GLU A 80 11.92 1.46 -3.01
N LYS A 81 11.75 0.62 -2.00
CA LYS A 81 12.00 0.94 -0.60
C LYS A 81 12.80 -0.17 0.08
N HIS A 82 13.47 0.16 1.18
CA HIS A 82 14.37 -0.73 1.92
C HIS A 82 13.95 -0.95 3.36
N THR A 83 12.80 -0.44 3.78
CA THR A 83 12.19 -0.64 5.09
C THR A 83 10.67 -0.43 5.02
N TYR A 84 9.97 -0.54 6.14
CA TYR A 84 8.50 -0.62 6.21
C TYR A 84 7.77 0.53 5.53
N SER A 85 8.12 1.79 5.88
CA SER A 85 7.41 2.95 5.34
C SER A 85 7.78 3.22 3.88
N GLY A 86 6.76 3.42 3.06
CA GLY A 86 6.91 3.86 1.67
C GLY A 86 7.53 5.25 1.52
N PHE A 87 7.52 6.08 2.57
CA PHE A 87 8.09 7.42 2.55
C PHE A 87 9.55 7.46 3.00
N TYR A 88 10.02 6.46 3.76
CA TYR A 88 11.35 6.50 4.34
C TYR A 88 12.45 6.30 3.30
N GLY A 89 13.23 7.35 3.05
CA GLY A 89 14.35 7.30 2.09
C GLY A 89 13.94 7.13 0.63
N THR A 90 12.71 7.47 0.27
CA THR A 90 12.16 7.31 -1.09
C THR A 90 11.70 8.65 -1.69
N ALA A 91 11.37 8.62 -2.98
CA ALA A 91 10.79 9.76 -3.69
C ALA A 91 9.25 9.86 -3.54
N LEU A 92 8.60 9.06 -2.68
CA LEU A 92 7.14 8.96 -2.65
C LEU A 92 6.46 10.30 -2.38
N ASP A 93 6.90 11.05 -1.38
CA ASP A 93 6.28 12.36 -1.06
C ASP A 93 6.43 13.35 -2.22
N HIS A 94 7.59 13.38 -2.88
CA HIS A 94 7.80 14.21 -4.07
C HIS A 94 6.83 13.84 -5.19
N VAL A 95 6.67 12.55 -5.49
CA VAL A 95 5.75 12.07 -6.52
C VAL A 95 4.31 12.45 -6.21
N LEU A 96 3.84 12.18 -4.98
CA LEU A 96 2.47 12.50 -4.56
C LEU A 96 2.18 14.01 -4.61
N ARG A 97 3.14 14.86 -4.17
CA ARG A 97 3.00 16.33 -4.26
C ARG A 97 2.96 16.80 -5.71
N SER A 98 3.81 16.25 -6.57
CA SER A 98 3.84 16.61 -8.00
C SER A 98 2.54 16.23 -8.72
N LEU A 99 1.85 15.20 -8.24
CA LEU A 99 0.54 14.77 -8.76
C LEU A 99 -0.63 15.53 -8.13
N GLY A 100 -0.39 16.43 -7.17
CA GLY A 100 -1.44 17.18 -6.47
C GLY A 100 -2.32 16.31 -5.57
N VAL A 101 -1.81 15.18 -5.08
CA VAL A 101 -2.54 14.23 -4.23
C VAL A 101 -2.70 14.79 -2.83
N ASP A 102 -3.90 14.74 -2.28
CA ASP A 102 -4.23 15.07 -0.88
C ASP A 102 -4.69 13.85 -0.06
N THR A 103 -5.05 12.79 -0.74
CA THR A 103 -5.60 11.56 -0.15
C THR A 103 -4.85 10.35 -0.69
N VAL A 104 -4.41 9.46 0.19
CA VAL A 104 -3.78 8.18 -0.18
C VAL A 104 -4.71 7.03 0.15
N VAL A 105 -4.89 6.12 -0.80
CA VAL A 105 -5.61 4.87 -0.61
C VAL A 105 -4.60 3.74 -0.56
N LEU A 106 -4.54 3.06 0.58
CA LEU A 106 -3.53 2.06 0.88
C LEU A 106 -4.09 0.65 0.73
N VAL A 107 -3.40 -0.15 -0.06
CA VAL A 107 -3.57 -1.60 -0.20
C VAL A 107 -2.21 -2.27 -0.05
N GLY A 108 -2.16 -3.52 0.35
CA GLY A 108 -0.92 -4.27 0.42
C GLY A 108 -0.70 -4.98 1.74
N LEU A 109 0.54 -5.36 2.02
CA LEU A 109 0.93 -6.24 3.12
C LEU A 109 2.10 -5.63 3.92
N ASP A 110 2.11 -5.70 5.24
CA ASP A 110 1.00 -6.10 6.11
C ASP A 110 0.35 -4.84 6.72
N ALA A 111 -0.96 -4.92 7.05
CA ALA A 111 -1.74 -3.80 7.60
C ALA A 111 -1.12 -3.19 8.87
N ASP A 112 -0.48 -4.00 9.68
CA ASP A 112 0.12 -3.62 10.96
C ASP A 112 1.63 -3.37 10.89
N ILE A 113 2.23 -3.50 9.69
CA ILE A 113 3.66 -3.28 9.45
C ILE A 113 3.87 -2.23 8.35
N CYS A 114 4.11 -2.64 7.10
CA CYS A 114 4.46 -1.71 6.03
C CYS A 114 3.35 -0.70 5.73
N VAL A 115 2.10 -1.15 5.67
CA VAL A 115 0.94 -0.27 5.44
C VAL A 115 0.76 0.69 6.61
N ARG A 116 0.93 0.22 7.86
CA ARG A 116 0.83 1.08 9.06
C ARG A 116 1.88 2.18 9.08
N HIS A 117 3.14 1.85 8.83
CA HIS A 117 4.22 2.85 8.84
C HIS A 117 4.07 3.85 7.67
N THR A 118 3.62 3.38 6.52
CA THR A 118 3.29 4.26 5.39
C THR A 118 2.11 5.17 5.71
N ALA A 119 1.08 4.67 6.38
CA ALA A 119 -0.08 5.46 6.82
C ALA A 119 0.31 6.53 7.86
N ALA A 120 1.18 6.17 8.81
CA ALA A 120 1.70 7.10 9.81
C ALA A 120 2.45 8.26 9.13
N ASP A 121 3.36 7.93 8.23
CA ASP A 121 4.14 8.92 7.49
C ASP A 121 3.27 9.78 6.55
N ALA A 122 2.24 9.22 5.95
CA ALA A 122 1.24 9.96 5.18
C ALA A 122 0.49 10.96 6.07
N PHE A 123 0.00 10.50 7.22
CA PHE A 123 -0.69 11.35 8.22
C PHE A 123 0.20 12.51 8.69
N PHE A 124 1.47 12.25 9.04
CA PHE A 124 2.42 13.28 9.47
C PHE A 124 2.70 14.34 8.39
N ARG A 125 2.52 14.00 7.12
CA ARG A 125 2.68 14.91 5.97
C ARG A 125 1.39 15.61 5.55
N GLY A 126 0.28 15.35 6.28
CA GLY A 126 -1.02 15.99 6.04
C GLY A 126 -1.86 15.35 4.95
N TYR A 127 -1.54 14.12 4.51
CA TYR A 127 -2.41 13.37 3.63
C TYR A 127 -3.61 12.79 4.41
N LYS A 128 -4.77 12.78 3.80
CA LYS A 128 -5.89 11.95 4.25
C LYS A 128 -5.57 10.49 3.95
N VAL A 129 -5.85 9.60 4.89
CA VAL A 129 -5.54 8.17 4.77
C VAL A 129 -6.82 7.36 4.62
N VAL A 130 -6.88 6.55 3.61
CA VAL A 130 -7.90 5.51 3.40
C VAL A 130 -7.18 4.16 3.35
N VAL A 131 -7.69 3.17 4.07
CA VAL A 131 -7.16 1.80 4.02
C VAL A 131 -8.26 0.86 3.54
N VAL A 132 -7.93 0.01 2.59
CA VAL A 132 -8.89 -0.94 2.01
C VAL A 132 -8.82 -2.25 2.79
N ARG A 133 -9.84 -2.50 3.63
CA ARG A 133 -9.88 -3.58 4.64
C ARG A 133 -9.64 -4.96 4.03
N ASP A 134 -10.33 -5.29 2.97
CA ASP A 134 -10.26 -6.59 2.30
C ASP A 134 -9.03 -6.74 1.37
N ALA A 135 -8.29 -5.63 1.15
CA ALA A 135 -7.06 -5.60 0.35
C ALA A 135 -5.78 -5.46 1.21
N VAL A 136 -5.88 -5.65 2.52
CA VAL A 136 -4.77 -5.72 3.47
C VAL A 136 -4.97 -6.91 4.40
N VAL A 137 -3.91 -7.35 5.08
CA VAL A 137 -4.00 -8.35 6.16
C VAL A 137 -3.03 -7.97 7.27
N ALA A 138 -3.44 -8.14 8.52
CA ALA A 138 -2.58 -7.93 9.68
C ALA A 138 -1.93 -9.23 10.12
N ARG A 139 -0.62 -9.19 10.35
CA ARG A 139 0.18 -10.34 10.76
C ARG A 139 0.17 -10.53 12.28
N ILE A 140 0.25 -9.45 13.04
CA ILE A 140 0.46 -9.46 14.51
C ILE A 140 -0.73 -8.81 15.23
N ASP A 141 -1.10 -7.57 14.85
CA ASP A 141 -2.12 -6.76 15.51
C ASP A 141 -3.50 -6.97 14.88
N LYS A 142 -4.36 -7.75 15.55
CA LYS A 142 -5.71 -8.04 15.04
C LYS A 142 -6.69 -6.86 15.21
N ASP A 143 -6.38 -5.87 16.06
CA ASP A 143 -7.20 -4.66 16.25
C ASP A 143 -6.67 -3.45 15.46
N TRP A 144 -5.94 -3.71 14.40
CA TRP A 144 -5.30 -2.69 13.58
C TRP A 144 -6.27 -1.61 13.06
N GLU A 145 -7.52 -1.96 12.74
CA GLU A 145 -8.52 -1.00 12.25
C GLU A 145 -8.83 0.08 13.27
N THR A 146 -9.03 -0.31 14.53
CA THR A 146 -9.29 0.62 15.62
C THR A 146 -8.15 1.62 15.76
N TYR A 147 -6.91 1.14 15.64
CA TYR A 147 -5.73 1.99 15.69
C TYR A 147 -5.74 3.02 14.55
N TYR A 148 -5.94 2.61 13.32
CA TYR A 148 -5.99 3.51 12.15
C TYR A 148 -7.06 4.59 12.28
N LYS A 149 -8.27 4.19 12.67
CA LYS A 149 -9.40 5.11 12.85
C LYS A 149 -9.15 6.13 13.96
N LYS A 150 -8.63 5.68 15.11
CA LYS A 150 -8.42 6.55 16.28
C LYS A 150 -7.17 7.41 16.19
N VAL A 151 -6.07 6.89 15.64
CA VAL A 151 -4.76 7.54 15.67
C VAL A 151 -4.53 8.39 14.42
N TYR A 152 -4.91 7.89 13.24
CA TYR A 152 -4.70 8.61 11.98
C TYR A 152 -5.97 9.26 11.42
N GLY A 153 -7.13 9.07 12.05
CA GLY A 153 -8.41 9.52 11.49
C GLY A 153 -8.72 8.86 10.14
N ALA A 154 -8.13 7.69 9.89
CA ALA A 154 -8.24 7.03 8.61
C ALA A 154 -9.65 6.49 8.35
N ALA A 155 -10.11 6.57 7.10
CA ALA A 155 -11.24 5.79 6.64
C ALA A 155 -10.79 4.34 6.39
N VAL A 156 -11.57 3.37 6.86
CA VAL A 156 -11.32 1.94 6.60
C VAL A 156 -12.57 1.41 5.89
N LEU A 157 -12.40 1.02 4.63
CA LEU A 157 -13.45 0.71 3.66
C LEU A 157 -13.18 -0.64 3.02
N ASP A 158 -14.22 -1.28 2.50
CA ASP A 158 -14.04 -2.43 1.61
C ASP A 158 -13.80 -1.97 0.16
N SER A 159 -13.23 -2.83 -0.66
CA SER A 159 -12.78 -2.47 -2.02
C SER A 159 -13.90 -2.00 -2.94
N ASP A 160 -15.15 -2.40 -2.71
CA ASP A 160 -16.33 -1.98 -3.46
C ASP A 160 -16.87 -0.60 -3.03
N GLU A 161 -16.47 -0.10 -1.87
CA GLU A 161 -16.87 1.22 -1.35
C GLU A 161 -15.96 2.36 -1.82
N VAL A 162 -14.73 2.04 -2.27
CA VAL A 162 -13.65 3.01 -2.53
C VAL A 162 -14.07 4.07 -3.55
N GLU A 163 -14.66 3.67 -4.65
CA GLU A 163 -15.04 4.60 -5.73
C GLU A 163 -16.07 5.63 -5.26
N SER A 164 -17.14 5.18 -4.61
CA SER A 164 -18.21 6.05 -4.11
C SER A 164 -17.72 7.01 -3.05
N TYR A 165 -16.86 6.53 -2.13
CA TYR A 165 -16.26 7.35 -1.09
C TYR A 165 -15.38 8.47 -1.66
N LEU A 166 -14.50 8.17 -2.62
CA LEU A 166 -13.60 9.16 -3.20
C LEU A 166 -14.36 10.21 -4.02
N LYS A 167 -15.36 9.80 -4.80
CA LYS A 167 -16.21 10.73 -5.57
C LYS A 167 -16.99 11.69 -4.67
N ALA A 168 -17.55 11.19 -3.56
CA ALA A 168 -18.23 12.03 -2.57
C ALA A 168 -17.28 13.03 -1.91
N SER A 169 -16.06 12.62 -1.57
CA SER A 169 -15.04 13.46 -0.94
C SER A 169 -14.59 14.62 -1.85
N GLN A 170 -14.44 14.37 -3.16
CA GLN A 170 -14.08 15.40 -4.14
C GLN A 170 -15.18 16.46 -4.29
N SER A 171 -16.45 16.05 -4.25
CA SER A 171 -17.59 16.97 -4.38
C SER A 171 -17.73 17.91 -3.19
N SER A 172 -17.23 17.55 -2.01
CA SER A 172 -17.28 18.39 -0.80
C SER A 172 -16.16 19.44 -0.73
N THR A 173 -15.07 19.25 -1.44
CA THR A 173 -13.90 20.15 -1.46
C THR A 173 -14.06 21.26 -2.53
N ALA A 174 -15.01 21.10 -3.46
CA ALA A 174 -15.29 22.06 -4.53
C ALA A 174 -16.33 23.15 -4.16
N ARG A 175 -16.72 23.23 -2.90
CA ARG A 175 -17.61 24.28 -2.33
C ARG A 175 -16.83 25.18 -1.36
#